data_dc6636181c2301388c7b629cc6750efc
#
_entry.id   dc6636181c2301388c7b629cc6750efc
#
_cell.length_a   1.000
_cell.length_b   1.000
_cell.length_c   1.000
_cell.angle_alpha   90.00
_cell.angle_beta   90.00
_cell.angle_gamma   90.00
#
_symmetry.space_group_name_H-M   'P 1'
#
loop_
_entity.id
_entity.type
_entity.pdbx_description
1 polymer ?
#
loop_
_entity_poly.entity_id
_entity_poly.type
_entity_poly.pdbx_seq_one_letter_code
_entity_poly.pdbx_strand_id
1 'polypeptide(L)'
;VADLAAIISGLADNLGTIDKLRVQEEVLDTVPIPCAIIGLPTSVEFDEVMARGADLYTFTVRVLVARASERAAQRSLFEYTSGTGAKSIKTAIESDSTLGGAADTVQVTSAGNLGVYGYGDVDYLGAEFTVEVIA
;
A
#
# COMPACT_ATOMS: atom_id res chain seq x y z
N VAL A 1 -11.24 12.90 15.49
CA VAL A 1 -11.03 11.49 15.82
C VAL A 1 -10.85 10.70 14.54
N ALA A 2 -9.76 9.98 14.46
CA ALA A 2 -9.45 9.18 13.29
C ALA A 2 -10.37 7.95 13.21
N ASP A 3 -10.86 7.67 12.01
CA ASP A 3 -11.61 6.45 11.73
C ASP A 3 -10.72 5.52 10.88
N LEU A 4 -10.27 4.44 11.49
CA LEU A 4 -9.37 3.50 10.84
C LEU A 4 -9.99 2.90 9.56
N ALA A 5 -11.28 2.62 9.57
CA ALA A 5 -11.95 2.10 8.38
C ALA A 5 -11.93 3.14 7.25
N ALA A 6 -12.11 4.41 7.55
CA ALA A 6 -12.04 5.48 6.56
C ALA A 6 -10.62 5.67 6.02
N ILE A 7 -9.60 5.51 6.86
CA ILE A 7 -8.19 5.57 6.45
C ILE A 7 -7.90 4.44 5.45
N ILE A 8 -8.31 3.22 5.75
CA ILE A 8 -8.09 2.07 4.87
C ILE A 8 -8.82 2.26 3.55
N SER A 9 -10.07 2.72 3.58
CA SER A 9 -10.82 3.02 2.36
C SER A 9 -10.16 4.11 1.53
N GLY A 10 -9.63 5.15 2.17
CA GLY A 10 -8.91 6.22 1.48
C GLY A 10 -7.63 5.72 0.81
N LEU A 11 -6.89 4.86 1.48
CA LEU A 11 -5.71 4.21 0.89
C LEU A 11 -6.11 3.35 -0.32
N ALA A 12 -7.20 2.59 -0.21
CA ALA A 12 -7.71 1.78 -1.31
C ALA A 12 -8.12 2.63 -2.51
N ASP A 13 -8.80 3.75 -2.26
CA ASP A 13 -9.21 4.68 -3.33
C ASP A 13 -7.99 5.28 -4.05
N ASN A 14 -6.97 5.68 -3.31
CA ASN A 14 -5.73 6.21 -3.89
C ASN A 14 -5.02 5.17 -4.74
N LEU A 15 -4.90 3.94 -4.24
CA LEU A 15 -4.29 2.85 -4.99
C LEU A 15 -5.10 2.48 -6.23
N GLY A 16 -6.42 2.64 -6.17
CA GLY A 16 -7.31 2.40 -7.30
C GLY A 16 -7.09 3.32 -8.49
N THR A 17 -6.30 4.38 -8.35
CA THR A 17 -5.93 5.26 -9.47
C THR A 17 -4.92 4.60 -10.42
N ILE A 18 -4.25 3.55 -10.00
CA ILE A 18 -3.35 2.78 -10.87
C ILE A 18 -4.20 1.86 -11.74
N ASP A 19 -4.03 1.97 -13.05
CA ASP A 19 -4.76 1.15 -14.01
C ASP A 19 -4.45 -0.34 -13.81
N LYS A 20 -5.50 -1.16 -13.80
CA LYS A 20 -5.45 -2.63 -13.65
C LYS A 20 -4.97 -3.14 -12.29
N LEU A 21 -4.58 -2.28 -11.38
CA LEU A 21 -4.24 -2.70 -10.02
C LEU A 21 -5.52 -2.99 -9.23
N ARG A 22 -5.60 -4.18 -8.67
CA ARG A 22 -6.72 -4.57 -7.81
C ARG A 22 -6.32 -4.37 -6.36
N VAL A 23 -7.19 -3.79 -5.56
CA VAL A 23 -6.90 -3.46 -4.17
C VAL A 23 -7.72 -4.37 -3.26
N GLN A 24 -7.02 -5.02 -2.32
CA GLN A 24 -7.63 -5.88 -1.31
C GLN A 24 -7.39 -5.25 0.06
N GLU A 25 -8.45 -5.07 0.82
CA GLU A 25 -8.34 -4.58 2.21
C GLU A 25 -8.01 -5.71 3.18
N GLU A 26 -8.19 -6.95 2.76
CA GLU A 26 -7.92 -8.15 3.54
C GLU A 26 -7.12 -9.15 2.72
N VAL A 27 -6.41 -10.05 3.41
CA VAL A 27 -5.69 -11.13 2.75
C VAL A 27 -6.69 -12.20 2.32
N LEU A 28 -6.69 -12.55 1.03
CA LEU A 28 -7.56 -13.58 0.46
C LEU A 28 -6.73 -14.80 0.05
N ASP A 29 -7.39 -15.96 -0.01
CA ASP A 29 -6.74 -17.20 -0.47
C ASP A 29 -6.36 -17.15 -1.94
N THR A 30 -7.17 -16.46 -2.74
CA THR A 30 -6.92 -16.27 -4.17
C THR A 30 -6.50 -14.83 -4.42
N VAL A 31 -5.35 -14.66 -5.08
CA VAL A 31 -4.77 -13.34 -5.31
C VAL A 31 -4.89 -12.99 -6.79
N PRO A 32 -5.74 -12.00 -7.15
CA PRO A 32 -5.75 -11.48 -8.52
C PRO A 32 -4.56 -10.54 -8.73
N ILE A 33 -3.73 -10.81 -9.69
CA ILE A 33 -2.52 -10.01 -9.98
C ILE A 33 -2.74 -9.09 -11.18
N PRO A 34 -2.18 -7.86 -11.16
CA PRO A 34 -1.49 -7.22 -10.04
C PRO A 34 -2.46 -6.80 -8.94
N CYS A 35 -2.04 -6.90 -7.68
CA CYS A 35 -2.89 -6.48 -6.58
C CYS A 35 -2.08 -5.82 -5.45
N ALA A 36 -2.77 -5.00 -4.66
CA ALA A 36 -2.24 -4.41 -3.43
C ALA A 36 -3.10 -4.87 -2.25
N ILE A 37 -2.44 -5.31 -1.18
CA ILE A 37 -3.11 -5.78 0.03
C ILE A 37 -2.76 -4.81 1.15
N ILE A 38 -3.76 -4.14 1.72
CA ILE A 38 -3.54 -3.11 2.74
C ILE A 38 -3.47 -3.74 4.14
N GLY A 39 -4.49 -4.47 4.53
CA GLY A 39 -4.54 -5.10 5.85
C GLY A 39 -4.66 -4.13 7.01
N LEU A 40 -4.29 -4.60 8.20
CA LEU A 40 -4.33 -3.80 9.41
C LEU A 40 -3.04 -2.99 9.58
N PRO A 41 -3.08 -1.87 10.33
CA PRO A 41 -1.85 -1.16 10.63
C PRO A 41 -0.93 -2.02 11.49
N THR A 42 0.38 -1.90 11.25
CA THR A 42 1.38 -2.63 12.01
C THR A 42 1.63 -1.99 13.38
N SER A 43 1.37 -0.68 13.48
CA SER A 43 1.46 0.04 14.74
C SER A 43 0.61 1.30 14.71
N VAL A 44 0.21 1.75 15.90
CA VAL A 44 -0.44 3.04 16.11
C VAL A 44 0.32 3.73 17.23
N GLU A 45 0.88 4.91 16.96
CA GLU A 45 1.55 5.72 17.97
C GLU A 45 0.65 6.89 18.30
N PHE A 46 0.24 6.95 19.56
CA PHE A 46 -0.72 7.96 20.01
C PHE A 46 -0.03 9.28 20.32
N ASP A 47 -0.73 10.39 20.04
CA ASP A 47 -0.27 11.75 20.34
C ASP A 47 1.11 12.06 19.74
N GLU A 48 1.34 11.59 18.51
CA GLU A 48 2.63 11.75 17.83
C GLU A 48 2.95 13.23 17.52
N VAL A 49 1.93 14.06 17.34
CA VAL A 49 2.13 15.49 17.12
C VAL A 49 1.99 16.25 18.43
N MET A 50 2.79 17.31 18.58
CA MET A 50 2.84 18.10 19.82
C MET A 50 1.50 18.75 20.18
N ALA A 51 0.67 19.03 19.19
CA ALA A 51 -0.64 19.66 19.39
C ALA A 51 -1.71 18.69 19.92
N ARG A 52 -1.40 17.40 20.05
CA ARG A 52 -2.33 16.32 20.38
C ARG A 52 -3.50 16.21 19.40
N GLY A 53 -4.23 15.13 19.47
CA GLY A 53 -5.39 14.90 18.60
C GLY A 53 -5.06 14.25 17.26
N ALA A 54 -3.79 13.97 17.00
CA ALA A 54 -3.38 13.20 15.82
C ALA A 54 -2.44 12.07 16.22
N ASP A 55 -2.68 10.91 15.66
CA ASP A 55 -1.93 9.70 15.91
C ASP A 55 -1.20 9.27 14.64
N LEU A 56 -0.10 8.53 14.80
CA LEU A 56 0.65 7.96 13.68
C LEU A 56 0.25 6.51 13.48
N TYR A 57 -0.30 6.22 12.32
CA TYR A 57 -0.62 4.85 11.88
C TYR A 57 0.41 4.38 10.87
N THR A 58 1.00 3.23 11.11
CA THR A 58 1.96 2.63 10.19
C THR A 58 1.34 1.41 9.54
N PHE A 59 1.27 1.42 8.22
CA PHE A 59 0.74 0.31 7.42
C PHE A 59 1.85 -0.31 6.61
N THR A 60 1.77 -1.61 6.41
CA THR A 60 2.56 -2.30 5.40
C THR A 60 1.62 -2.72 4.27
N VAL A 61 1.78 -2.11 3.11
CA VAL A 61 1.01 -2.43 1.92
C VAL A 61 1.82 -3.39 1.08
N ARG A 62 1.33 -4.61 0.91
CA ARG A 62 2.00 -5.61 0.09
C ARG A 62 1.44 -5.55 -1.32
N VAL A 63 2.32 -5.43 -2.30
CA VAL A 63 1.95 -5.38 -3.71
C VAL A 63 2.53 -6.60 -4.40
N LEU A 64 1.67 -7.38 -5.06
CA LEU A 64 2.05 -8.55 -5.84
C LEU A 64 1.81 -8.21 -7.31
N VAL A 65 2.87 -8.25 -8.12
CA VAL A 65 2.81 -7.69 -9.48
C VAL A 65 2.66 -8.75 -10.56
N ALA A 66 3.24 -9.93 -10.37
CA ALA A 66 3.23 -10.99 -11.37
C ALA A 66 3.63 -12.31 -10.72
N ARG A 67 3.38 -13.42 -11.42
CA ARG A 67 3.91 -14.71 -11.00
C ARG A 67 5.43 -14.68 -11.15
N ALA A 68 6.13 -15.26 -10.17
CA ALA A 68 7.59 -15.25 -10.15
C ALA A 68 8.20 -15.91 -11.39
N SER A 69 7.47 -16.82 -12.05
CA SER A 69 7.92 -17.50 -13.26
C SER A 69 7.81 -16.67 -14.53
N GLU A 70 7.13 -15.52 -14.51
CA GLU A 70 6.97 -14.68 -15.68
C GLU A 70 8.24 -13.90 -16.00
N ARG A 71 8.62 -13.82 -17.28
CA ARG A 71 9.83 -13.12 -17.70
C ARG A 71 9.83 -11.63 -17.37
N ALA A 72 8.66 -11.01 -17.46
CA ALA A 72 8.53 -9.58 -17.25
C ALA A 72 8.29 -9.23 -15.78
N ALA A 73 8.28 -10.20 -14.85
CA ALA A 73 7.92 -9.97 -13.46
C ALA A 73 8.80 -8.92 -12.78
N GLN A 74 10.12 -9.00 -12.94
CA GLN A 74 11.04 -8.04 -12.34
C GLN A 74 10.85 -6.64 -12.90
N ARG A 75 10.64 -6.51 -14.20
CA ARG A 75 10.41 -5.21 -14.84
C ARG A 75 9.11 -4.59 -14.34
N SER A 76 8.05 -5.39 -14.24
CA SER A 76 6.79 -4.93 -13.68
C SER A 76 6.96 -4.46 -12.23
N LEU A 77 7.70 -5.21 -11.43
CA LEU A 77 7.98 -4.82 -10.05
C LEU A 77 8.72 -3.48 -9.98
N PHE A 78 9.68 -3.25 -10.87
CA PHE A 78 10.42 -1.99 -10.91
C PHE A 78 9.51 -0.80 -11.22
N GLU A 79 8.53 -0.97 -12.09
CA GLU A 79 7.55 0.08 -12.39
C GLU A 79 6.73 0.46 -11.16
N TYR A 80 6.29 -0.52 -10.39
CA TYR A 80 5.48 -0.28 -9.18
C TYR A 80 6.32 0.29 -8.03
N THR A 81 7.60 -0.04 -7.95
CA THR A 81 8.49 0.45 -6.89
C THR A 81 9.17 1.77 -7.22
N SER A 82 9.01 2.27 -8.44
CA SER A 82 9.54 3.57 -8.83
C SER A 82 8.92 4.69 -7.99
N GLY A 83 9.67 5.73 -7.69
CA GLY A 83 9.17 6.91 -6.99
C GLY A 83 8.26 7.79 -7.83
N THR A 84 8.20 7.55 -9.14
CA THR A 84 7.39 8.34 -10.09
C THR A 84 6.82 7.42 -11.16
N GLY A 85 5.82 7.92 -11.88
CA GLY A 85 5.23 7.21 -13.01
C GLY A 85 3.81 6.75 -12.75
N ALA A 86 3.14 6.29 -13.81
CA ALA A 86 1.72 5.90 -13.77
C ALA A 86 1.45 4.68 -12.89
N LYS A 87 2.43 3.81 -12.70
CA LYS A 87 2.31 2.61 -11.88
C LYS A 87 2.99 2.74 -10.53
N SER A 88 3.51 3.92 -10.18
CA SER A 88 4.18 4.14 -8.90
C SER A 88 3.20 4.05 -7.74
N ILE A 89 3.43 3.11 -6.84
CA ILE A 89 2.63 2.95 -5.61
C ILE A 89 2.77 4.19 -4.72
N LYS A 90 3.99 4.73 -4.61
CA LYS A 90 4.23 5.95 -3.84
C LYS A 90 3.41 7.12 -4.38
N THR A 91 3.46 7.37 -5.67
CA THR A 91 2.70 8.45 -6.31
C THR A 91 1.19 8.25 -6.10
N ALA A 92 0.70 7.03 -6.27
CA ALA A 92 -0.72 6.75 -6.12
C ALA A 92 -1.20 6.98 -4.68
N ILE A 93 -0.48 6.48 -3.68
CA ILE A 93 -0.88 6.64 -2.28
C ILE A 93 -0.84 8.11 -1.87
N GLU A 94 0.15 8.86 -2.35
CA GLU A 94 0.31 10.28 -2.02
C GLU A 94 -0.51 11.21 -2.92
N SER A 95 -1.26 10.68 -3.87
CA SER A 95 -2.06 11.48 -4.81
C SER A 95 -3.16 12.31 -4.12
N ASP A 96 -3.71 11.79 -3.03
CA ASP A 96 -4.57 12.54 -2.13
C ASP A 96 -4.04 12.34 -0.71
N SER A 97 -3.26 13.30 -0.24
CA SER A 97 -2.57 13.18 1.04
C SER A 97 -3.50 13.21 2.25
N THR A 98 -4.73 13.63 2.06
CA THR A 98 -5.74 13.65 3.14
C THR A 98 -6.62 12.40 3.14
N LEU A 99 -6.46 11.49 2.20
CA LEU A 99 -7.25 10.27 2.06
C LEU A 99 -8.76 10.57 2.05
N GLY A 100 -9.16 11.57 1.26
CA GLY A 100 -10.57 11.98 1.19
C GLY A 100 -11.07 12.67 2.46
N GLY A 101 -10.18 13.20 3.29
CA GLY A 101 -10.53 13.85 4.54
C GLY A 101 -10.37 12.94 5.77
N ALA A 102 -9.98 11.68 5.59
CA ALA A 102 -9.81 10.72 6.69
C ALA A 102 -8.50 10.93 7.46
N ALA A 103 -7.54 11.66 6.89
CA ALA A 103 -6.21 11.85 7.48
C ALA A 103 -5.73 13.29 7.30
N ASP A 104 -4.78 13.70 8.13
CA ASP A 104 -4.08 14.97 7.97
C ASP A 104 -3.05 14.88 6.85
N THR A 105 -2.30 13.79 6.82
CA THR A 105 -1.32 13.53 5.78
C THR A 105 -0.99 12.04 5.68
N VAL A 106 -0.52 11.62 4.51
CA VAL A 106 -0.03 10.28 4.26
C VAL A 106 1.30 10.35 3.52
N GLN A 107 2.22 9.46 3.86
CA GLN A 107 3.52 9.38 3.22
C GLN A 107 3.96 7.93 3.08
N VAL A 108 4.50 7.58 1.91
CA VAL A 108 5.17 6.30 1.70
C VAL A 108 6.65 6.51 2.00
N THR A 109 7.14 5.88 3.06
CA THR A 109 8.50 6.13 3.56
C THR A 109 9.53 5.20 2.93
N SER A 110 9.12 3.99 2.56
CA SER A 110 10.06 3.03 1.96
C SER A 110 9.33 1.91 1.23
N ALA A 111 10.06 1.26 0.34
CA ALA A 111 9.69 -0.01 -0.24
C ALA A 111 10.78 -1.02 0.12
N GLY A 112 10.38 -2.19 0.58
CA GLY A 112 11.35 -3.19 1.01
C GLY A 112 10.86 -4.59 0.75
N ASN A 113 11.69 -5.57 1.15
CA ASN A 113 11.39 -6.99 1.00
C ASN A 113 10.96 -7.37 -0.43
N LEU A 114 11.61 -6.76 -1.43
CA LEU A 114 11.36 -7.08 -2.82
C LEU A 114 11.79 -8.52 -3.07
N GLY A 115 10.86 -9.35 -3.50
CA GLY A 115 11.16 -10.76 -3.72
C GLY A 115 9.90 -11.59 -3.93
N VAL A 116 10.00 -12.85 -3.57
CA VAL A 116 8.96 -13.85 -3.83
C VAL A 116 8.06 -14.01 -2.61
N TYR A 117 6.77 -13.99 -2.85
CA TYR A 117 5.72 -14.21 -1.84
C TYR A 117 4.85 -15.39 -2.29
N GLY A 118 4.66 -16.36 -1.39
CA GLY A 118 3.80 -17.50 -1.66
C GLY A 118 2.37 -17.29 -1.16
N TYR A 119 1.40 -17.54 -2.02
CA TYR A 119 -0.02 -17.54 -1.68
C TYR A 119 -0.65 -18.77 -2.31
N GLY A 120 -1.17 -19.67 -1.47
CA GLY A 120 -1.61 -20.98 -1.94
C GLY A 120 -0.40 -21.73 -2.51
N ASP A 121 -0.55 -22.29 -3.70
CA ASP A 121 0.50 -23.06 -4.38
C ASP A 121 1.26 -22.22 -5.42
N VAL A 122 1.09 -20.91 -5.42
CA VAL A 122 1.66 -20.01 -6.44
C VAL A 122 2.61 -19.02 -5.78
N ASP A 123 3.77 -18.83 -6.39
CA ASP A 123 4.75 -17.83 -5.97
C ASP A 123 4.59 -16.58 -6.84
N TYR A 124 4.53 -15.42 -6.18
CA TYR A 124 4.38 -14.12 -6.82
C TYR A 124 5.58 -13.25 -6.49
N LEU A 125 5.96 -12.41 -7.44
CA LEU A 125 6.97 -11.38 -7.21
C LEU A 125 6.28 -10.13 -6.70
N GLY A 126 6.79 -9.57 -5.62
CA GLY A 126 6.16 -8.41 -4.99
C GLY A 126 7.10 -7.62 -4.11
N ALA A 127 6.53 -6.65 -3.41
CA ALA A 127 7.25 -5.79 -2.48
C ALA A 127 6.30 -5.33 -1.36
N GLU A 128 6.89 -4.85 -0.27
CA GLU A 128 6.14 -4.25 0.83
C GLU A 128 6.48 -2.77 0.92
N PHE A 129 5.45 -1.94 1.00
CA PHE A 129 5.59 -0.50 1.15
C PHE A 129 5.21 -0.10 2.55
N THR A 130 6.07 0.66 3.21
CA THR A 130 5.76 1.23 4.52
C THR A 130 5.08 2.58 4.32
N VAL A 131 3.86 2.69 4.83
CA VAL A 131 3.02 3.87 4.70
C VAL A 131 2.74 4.44 6.08
N GLU A 132 3.03 5.71 6.27
CA GLU A 132 2.74 6.42 7.52
C GLU A 132 1.59 7.38 7.28
N VAL A 133 0.58 7.31 8.15
CA VAL A 133 -0.62 8.14 8.11
C VAL A 133 -0.73 8.88 9.43
N ILE A 134 -0.83 10.20 9.36
CA ILE A 134 -1.11 11.04 10.53
C ILE A 134 -2.58 11.45 10.47
N ALA A 135 -3.31 11.07 11.50
CA ALA A 135 -4.75 11.31 11.53
C ALA A 135 -5.30 11.49 12.95
#